data_81865ccc000e956264e71b69c7dd3f63
#
_entry.id   81865ccc000e956264e71b69c7dd3f63
#
_cell.length_a   1.000
_cell.length_b   1.000
_cell.length_c   1.000
_cell.angle_alpha   90.00
_cell.angle_beta   90.00
_cell.angle_gamma   90.00
#
_symmetry.space_group_name_H-M   'P 1'
#
loop_
_entity.id
_entity.type
_entity.pdbx_description
1 polymer ?
#
loop_
_entity_poly.entity_id
_entity_poly.type
_entity_poly.pdbx_seq_one_letter_code
_entity_poly.pdbx_strand_id
1 'polypeptide(L)'
;KYIFDENFFFFFEEIDLCKRIKNINENIFVFNKIKIFHEGGKGVDTKIAQNYSDFRHWNYYWSRFYYHKKHYGFIYSLFIHLSKLIRFFISFLALYFFSKEKFRKNKFRFFGLFSSIIGIKSSVSKDILNKN
;
A
#
# COMPACT_ATOMS: atom_id res chain seq x y z
N LYS A 1 0.65 -24.34 -3.27
CA LYS A 1 1.11 -23.22 -2.40
C LYS A 1 1.30 -22.01 -3.28
N TYR A 2 0.56 -20.95 -3.01
CA TYR A 2 0.55 -19.75 -3.88
C TYR A 2 1.92 -19.07 -3.89
N ILE A 3 2.37 -18.63 -5.06
CA ILE A 3 3.63 -17.88 -5.22
C ILE A 3 3.49 -16.52 -4.51
N PHE A 4 2.40 -15.81 -4.75
CA PHE A 4 2.07 -14.55 -4.08
C PHE A 4 1.11 -14.77 -2.91
N ASP A 5 1.21 -13.95 -1.87
CA ASP A 5 0.25 -13.92 -0.77
C ASP A 5 -0.97 -13.10 -1.20
N GLU A 6 -2.13 -13.75 -1.32
CA GLU A 6 -3.39 -13.15 -1.79
C GLU A 6 -3.96 -12.07 -0.85
N ASN A 7 -3.43 -11.95 0.37
CA ASN A 7 -3.80 -10.84 1.25
C ASN A 7 -3.24 -9.50 0.77
N PHE A 8 -2.15 -9.51 -0.01
CA PHE A 8 -1.69 -8.32 -0.71
C PHE A 8 -2.54 -8.11 -1.96
N PHE A 9 -3.39 -7.09 -1.94
CA PHE A 9 -4.13 -6.75 -3.15
C PHE A 9 -3.30 -5.92 -4.13
N PHE A 10 -2.45 -5.02 -3.59
CA PHE A 10 -1.61 -4.12 -4.39
C PHE A 10 -0.44 -3.60 -3.55
N PHE A 11 0.77 -3.62 -4.12
CA PHE A 11 2.05 -3.32 -3.47
C PHE A 11 2.53 -4.36 -2.44
N PHE A 12 3.81 -4.52 -2.34
CA PHE A 12 4.56 -5.39 -1.42
C PHE A 12 4.46 -6.90 -1.72
N GLU A 13 3.68 -7.34 -2.70
CA GLU A 13 3.58 -8.75 -3.11
C GLU A 13 4.93 -9.30 -3.59
N GLU A 14 5.67 -8.55 -4.40
CA GLU A 14 7.00 -8.97 -4.88
C GLU A 14 8.03 -8.90 -3.77
N ILE A 15 7.96 -7.88 -2.90
CA ILE A 15 8.87 -7.73 -1.75
C ILE A 15 8.67 -8.88 -0.77
N ASP A 16 7.42 -9.27 -0.52
CA ASP A 16 7.08 -10.45 0.29
C ASP A 16 7.64 -11.74 -0.31
N LEU A 17 7.45 -11.92 -1.63
CA LEU A 17 7.99 -13.07 -2.34
C LEU A 17 9.51 -13.13 -2.23
N CYS A 18 10.21 -12.03 -2.51
CA CYS A 18 11.66 -11.95 -2.41
C CYS A 18 12.15 -12.27 -0.98
N LYS A 19 11.45 -11.76 0.05
CA LYS A 19 11.79 -12.05 1.45
C LYS A 19 11.63 -13.53 1.76
N ARG A 20 10.56 -14.17 1.28
CA ARG A 20 10.32 -15.62 1.50
C ARG A 20 11.34 -16.50 0.78
N ILE A 21 11.72 -16.14 -0.47
CA ILE A 21 12.76 -16.84 -1.22
C ILE A 21 14.09 -16.79 -0.46
N LYS A 22 14.48 -15.60 0.03
CA LYS A 22 15.70 -15.46 0.85
C LYS A 22 15.65 -16.26 2.15
N ASN A 23 14.49 -16.36 2.79
CA ASN A 23 14.35 -17.12 4.03
C ASN A 23 14.54 -18.65 3.86
N ILE A 24 14.42 -19.16 2.65
CA ILE A 24 14.72 -20.56 2.31
C ILE A 24 16.11 -20.73 1.67
N ASN A 25 16.96 -19.72 1.78
CA ASN A 25 18.33 -19.68 1.23
C ASN A 25 18.41 -19.84 -0.29
N GLU A 26 17.34 -19.47 -1.01
CA GLU A 26 17.35 -19.44 -2.48
C GLU A 26 17.84 -18.11 -3.02
N ASN A 27 18.38 -18.14 -4.24
CA ASN A 27 18.94 -16.98 -4.91
C ASN A 27 17.90 -16.28 -5.81
N ILE A 28 17.99 -14.95 -5.86
CA ILE A 28 17.23 -14.12 -6.78
C ILE A 28 18.19 -13.50 -7.77
N PHE A 29 17.96 -13.72 -9.07
CA PHE A 29 18.81 -13.22 -10.13
C PHE A 29 18.11 -12.08 -10.88
N VAL A 30 18.87 -11.03 -11.22
CA VAL A 30 18.42 -9.94 -12.07
C VAL A 30 19.10 -10.07 -13.43
N PHE A 31 18.32 -10.21 -14.48
CA PHE A 31 18.81 -10.31 -15.86
C PHE A 31 18.73 -8.94 -16.55
N ASN A 32 19.85 -8.24 -16.58
CA ASN A 32 19.94 -6.89 -17.16
C ASN A 32 19.86 -6.85 -18.71
N LYS A 33 19.99 -8.00 -19.37
CA LYS A 33 19.87 -8.12 -20.84
C LYS A 33 18.42 -8.13 -21.31
N ILE A 34 17.46 -8.46 -20.43
CA ILE A 34 16.03 -8.46 -20.75
C ILE A 34 15.48 -7.08 -20.42
N LYS A 35 15.02 -6.37 -21.43
CA LYS A 35 14.39 -5.04 -21.28
C LYS A 35 12.90 -5.16 -21.49
N ILE A 36 12.10 -4.71 -20.52
CA ILE A 36 10.65 -4.63 -20.59
C ILE A 36 10.27 -3.15 -20.56
N PHE A 37 9.50 -2.70 -21.57
CA PHE A 37 8.93 -1.36 -21.56
C PHE A 37 7.67 -1.36 -20.70
N HIS A 38 7.69 -0.62 -19.61
CA HIS A 38 6.54 -0.48 -18.72
C HIS A 38 6.05 0.98 -18.73
N GLU A 39 4.91 1.21 -19.36
CA GLU A 39 4.26 2.53 -19.37
C GLU A 39 3.48 2.77 -18.06
N GLY A 40 4.22 3.08 -16.99
CA GLY A 40 3.62 3.31 -15.68
C GLY A 40 2.60 4.45 -15.68
N GLY A 41 1.36 4.13 -15.34
CA GLY A 41 0.29 5.13 -15.14
C GLY A 41 -0.41 5.66 -16.39
N LYS A 42 0.04 5.32 -17.61
CA LYS A 42 -0.59 5.79 -18.84
C LYS A 42 -1.92 5.09 -19.19
N GLY A 43 -2.19 3.94 -18.59
CA GLY A 43 -3.43 3.18 -18.81
C GLY A 43 -4.62 3.65 -17.97
N VAL A 44 -4.46 4.74 -17.18
CA VAL A 44 -5.53 5.24 -16.31
C VAL A 44 -6.17 6.48 -16.95
N ASP A 45 -7.47 6.39 -17.26
CA ASP A 45 -8.25 7.54 -17.72
C ASP A 45 -8.13 8.69 -16.69
N THR A 46 -7.97 9.92 -17.21
CA THR A 46 -7.85 11.13 -16.38
C THR A 46 -9.05 11.33 -15.46
N LYS A 47 -10.26 10.89 -15.87
CA LYS A 47 -11.47 10.92 -15.04
C LYS A 47 -11.37 9.99 -13.83
N ILE A 48 -10.61 8.90 -13.94
CA ILE A 48 -10.42 7.90 -12.87
C ILE A 48 -9.11 8.18 -12.10
N ALA A 49 -8.24 9.03 -12.63
CA ALA A 49 -6.89 9.26 -12.08
C ALA A 49 -6.88 9.64 -10.59
N GLN A 50 -7.85 10.44 -10.13
CA GLN A 50 -7.94 10.85 -8.73
C GLN A 50 -8.34 9.67 -7.81
N ASN A 51 -9.33 8.88 -8.22
CA ASN A 51 -9.76 7.70 -7.47
C ASN A 51 -8.64 6.65 -7.45
N TYR A 52 -7.91 6.51 -8.56
CA TYR A 52 -6.74 5.65 -8.64
C TYR A 52 -5.60 6.10 -7.71
N SER A 53 -5.35 7.41 -7.61
CA SER A 53 -4.37 7.97 -6.67
C SER A 53 -4.73 7.65 -5.21
N ASP A 54 -6.00 7.81 -4.84
CA ASP A 54 -6.49 7.51 -3.49
C ASP A 54 -6.37 6.02 -3.17
N PHE A 55 -6.79 5.18 -4.11
CA PHE A 55 -6.64 3.74 -4.05
C PHE A 55 -5.18 3.31 -3.86
N ARG A 56 -4.24 3.90 -4.61
CA ARG A 56 -2.80 3.63 -4.44
C ARG A 56 -2.31 4.03 -3.05
N HIS A 57 -2.68 5.20 -2.55
CA HIS A 57 -2.27 5.65 -1.22
C HIS A 57 -2.78 4.74 -0.12
N TRP A 58 -4.04 4.33 -0.19
CA TRP A 58 -4.65 3.43 0.78
C TRP A 58 -3.95 2.07 0.79
N ASN A 59 -3.86 1.41 -0.38
CA ASN A 59 -3.27 0.07 -0.49
C ASN A 59 -1.77 0.06 -0.13
N TYR A 60 -1.01 1.07 -0.52
CA TYR A 60 0.42 1.14 -0.18
C TYR A 60 0.66 1.13 1.33
N TYR A 61 -0.09 1.92 2.10
CA TYR A 61 0.09 1.97 3.54
C TYR A 61 -0.52 0.77 4.26
N TRP A 62 -1.61 0.22 3.73
CA TRP A 62 -2.16 -1.05 4.19
C TRP A 62 -1.15 -2.19 4.02
N SER A 63 -0.65 -2.41 2.82
CA SER A 63 0.28 -3.47 2.48
C SER A 63 1.61 -3.34 3.21
N ARG A 64 2.09 -2.10 3.39
CA ARG A 64 3.31 -1.82 4.13
C ARG A 64 3.21 -2.26 5.59
N PHE A 65 2.12 -1.97 6.27
CA PHE A 65 1.91 -2.44 7.65
C PHE A 65 1.78 -3.96 7.69
N TYR A 66 0.96 -4.54 6.80
CA TYR A 66 0.75 -5.97 6.72
C TYR A 66 2.06 -6.73 6.48
N TYR A 67 2.91 -6.26 5.58
CA TYR A 67 4.25 -6.82 5.34
C TYR A 67 5.10 -6.88 6.60
N HIS A 68 5.21 -5.77 7.33
CA HIS A 68 6.00 -5.76 8.55
C HIS A 68 5.38 -6.64 9.64
N LYS A 69 4.05 -6.62 9.79
CA LYS A 69 3.32 -7.51 10.70
C LYS A 69 3.59 -8.98 10.41
N LYS A 70 3.55 -9.37 9.14
CA LYS A 70 3.78 -10.74 8.69
C LYS A 70 5.20 -11.24 8.99
N HIS A 71 6.21 -10.40 8.75
CA HIS A 71 7.60 -10.80 8.82
C HIS A 71 8.29 -10.50 10.16
N TYR A 72 7.81 -9.53 10.92
CA TYR A 72 8.47 -9.04 12.14
C TYR A 72 7.53 -8.98 13.35
N GLY A 73 6.26 -9.32 13.17
CA GLY A 73 5.26 -9.31 14.22
C GLY A 73 4.51 -7.97 14.39
N PHE A 74 3.38 -8.05 15.10
CA PHE A 74 2.46 -6.92 15.25
C PHE A 74 3.06 -5.75 16.02
N ILE A 75 3.71 -6.02 17.15
CA ILE A 75 4.28 -4.99 18.04
C ILE A 75 5.36 -4.19 17.30
N TYR A 76 6.28 -4.87 16.65
CA TYR A 76 7.31 -4.21 15.83
C TYR A 76 6.68 -3.34 14.74
N SER A 77 5.70 -3.88 14.01
CA SER A 77 5.01 -3.15 12.96
C SER A 77 4.30 -1.91 13.51
N LEU A 78 3.61 -2.02 14.64
CA LEU A 78 2.95 -0.90 15.28
C LEU A 78 3.95 0.20 15.65
N PHE A 79 5.06 -0.18 16.27
CA PHE A 79 6.08 0.77 16.71
C PHE A 79 6.68 1.57 15.56
N ILE A 80 7.10 0.92 14.46
CA ILE A 80 7.72 1.62 13.31
C ILE A 80 6.73 2.47 12.50
N HIS A 81 5.41 2.22 12.64
CA HIS A 81 4.38 2.98 11.91
C HIS A 81 3.65 4.00 12.77
N LEU A 82 3.83 4.00 14.09
CA LEU A 82 3.12 4.89 15.02
C LEU A 82 3.34 6.36 14.69
N SER A 83 4.58 6.77 14.45
CA SER A 83 4.90 8.15 14.07
C SER A 83 4.23 8.59 12.78
N LYS A 84 4.12 7.69 11.79
CA LYS A 84 3.43 7.95 10.53
C LYS A 84 1.91 8.05 10.74
N LEU A 85 1.34 7.17 11.56
CA LEU A 85 -0.09 7.18 11.88
C LEU A 85 -0.48 8.51 12.52
N ILE A 86 0.25 8.96 13.54
CA ILE A 86 0.05 10.24 14.24
C ILE A 86 0.21 11.40 13.24
N ARG A 87 1.29 11.41 12.45
CA ARG A 87 1.54 12.47 11.48
C ARG A 87 0.42 12.57 10.44
N PHE A 88 -0.06 11.46 9.91
CA PHE A 88 -1.16 11.48 8.92
C PHE A 88 -2.46 11.93 9.55
N PHE A 89 -2.76 11.51 10.77
CA PHE A 89 -3.94 11.93 11.50
C PHE A 89 -3.94 13.45 11.74
N ILE A 90 -2.86 13.99 12.30
CA ILE A 90 -2.73 15.43 12.54
C ILE A 90 -2.77 16.20 11.21
N SER A 91 -2.03 15.71 10.19
CA SER A 91 -1.99 16.39 8.90
C SER A 91 -3.33 16.40 8.19
N PHE A 92 -4.11 15.32 8.25
CA PHE A 92 -5.41 15.36 7.61
C PHE A 92 -6.40 16.26 8.34
N LEU A 93 -6.34 16.36 9.66
CA LEU A 93 -7.15 17.30 10.45
C LEU A 93 -6.74 18.76 10.16
N ALA A 94 -5.46 19.07 10.24
CA ALA A 94 -4.95 20.42 10.02
C ALA A 94 -5.17 20.93 8.60
N LEU A 95 -5.03 20.03 7.59
CA LEU A 95 -5.14 20.42 6.17
C LEU A 95 -6.58 20.48 5.65
N TYR A 96 -7.56 20.13 6.47
CA TYR A 96 -8.98 20.24 6.09
C TYR A 96 -9.34 21.63 5.55
N PHE A 97 -8.82 22.68 6.17
CA PHE A 97 -9.10 24.07 5.81
C PHE A 97 -8.14 24.68 4.76
N PHE A 98 -6.93 24.10 4.60
CA PHE A 98 -5.87 24.74 3.81
C PHE A 98 -5.66 24.10 2.42
N SER A 99 -5.86 22.79 2.27
CA SER A 99 -5.57 22.11 1.00
C SER A 99 -6.37 20.81 0.86
N LYS A 100 -7.41 20.87 0.03
CA LYS A 100 -8.28 19.71 -0.27
C LYS A 100 -7.49 18.50 -0.78
N GLU A 101 -6.49 18.72 -1.64
CA GLU A 101 -5.70 17.63 -2.21
C GLU A 101 -4.80 16.94 -1.16
N LYS A 102 -4.06 17.74 -0.36
CA LYS A 102 -3.19 17.20 0.70
C LYS A 102 -4.03 16.52 1.81
N PHE A 103 -5.16 17.12 2.17
CA PHE A 103 -6.13 16.51 3.08
C PHE A 103 -6.57 15.12 2.57
N ARG A 104 -7.01 15.03 1.31
CA ARG A 104 -7.48 13.78 0.70
C ARG A 104 -6.38 12.70 0.70
N LYS A 105 -5.16 13.04 0.27
CA LYS A 105 -4.02 12.12 0.29
C LYS A 105 -3.70 11.58 1.69
N ASN A 106 -3.64 12.46 2.70
CA ASN A 106 -3.33 12.05 4.07
C ASN A 106 -4.47 11.25 4.71
N LYS A 107 -5.73 11.56 4.38
CA LYS A 107 -6.88 10.77 4.76
C LYS A 107 -6.73 9.31 4.30
N PHE A 108 -6.47 9.07 3.02
CA PHE A 108 -6.34 7.71 2.48
C PHE A 108 -5.11 6.98 3.04
N ARG A 109 -4.00 7.68 3.26
CA ARG A 109 -2.81 7.12 3.92
C ARG A 109 -3.10 6.68 5.35
N PHE A 110 -3.79 7.53 6.12
CA PHE A 110 -4.20 7.23 7.48
C PHE A 110 -5.13 6.01 7.52
N PHE A 111 -6.22 6.04 6.73
CA PHE A 111 -7.19 4.95 6.74
C PHE A 111 -6.63 3.63 6.21
N GLY A 112 -5.74 3.66 5.22
CA GLY A 112 -5.06 2.44 4.76
C GLY A 112 -4.23 1.80 5.87
N LEU A 113 -3.41 2.59 6.56
CA LEU A 113 -2.59 2.14 7.68
C LEU A 113 -3.45 1.65 8.84
N PHE A 114 -4.45 2.43 9.25
CA PHE A 114 -5.35 2.10 10.35
C PHE A 114 -6.15 0.82 10.07
N SER A 115 -6.68 0.67 8.86
CA SER A 115 -7.42 -0.54 8.45
C SER A 115 -6.57 -1.80 8.56
N SER A 116 -5.29 -1.73 8.20
CA SER A 116 -4.38 -2.87 8.34
C SER A 116 -4.06 -3.19 9.81
N ILE A 117 -3.98 -2.17 10.68
CA ILE A 117 -3.78 -2.35 12.12
C ILE A 117 -4.94 -3.12 12.74
N ILE A 118 -6.18 -2.75 12.43
CA ILE A 118 -7.40 -3.38 12.97
C ILE A 118 -7.83 -4.64 12.22
N GLY A 119 -7.06 -5.08 11.20
CA GLY A 119 -7.28 -6.34 10.50
C GLY A 119 -8.35 -6.31 9.40
N ILE A 120 -8.77 -5.14 8.92
CA ILE A 120 -9.65 -5.04 7.74
C ILE A 120 -8.86 -5.49 6.50
N LYS A 121 -9.45 -6.34 5.67
CA LYS A 121 -8.82 -6.86 4.45
C LYS A 121 -8.57 -5.75 3.41
N SER A 122 -7.58 -5.95 2.54
CA SER A 122 -7.20 -5.00 1.48
C SER A 122 -8.21 -4.86 0.32
N SER A 123 -9.35 -5.55 0.39
CA SER A 123 -10.35 -5.68 -0.68
C SER A 123 -11.27 -4.46 -0.89
N VAL A 124 -10.97 -3.30 -0.33
CA VAL A 124 -11.76 -2.05 -0.49
C VAL A 124 -11.79 -1.51 -1.94
N SER A 125 -11.11 -2.20 -2.86
CA SER A 125 -10.88 -1.73 -4.22
C SER A 125 -12.11 -1.71 -5.15
N LYS A 126 -13.05 -2.63 -4.99
CA LYS A 126 -14.19 -2.73 -5.95
C LYS A 126 -15.20 -1.60 -5.78
N ASP A 127 -15.42 -1.15 -4.55
CA ASP A 127 -16.42 -0.11 -4.26
C ASP A 127 -15.95 1.30 -4.64
N ILE A 128 -14.64 1.55 -4.69
CA ILE A 128 -14.07 2.84 -5.09
C ILE A 128 -14.10 3.01 -6.61
N LEU A 129 -13.97 1.92 -7.36
CA LEU A 129 -13.99 1.93 -8.82
C LEU A 129 -15.41 1.94 -9.39
N ASN A 130 -16.41 1.46 -8.64
CA ASN A 130 -17.80 1.32 -9.08
C ASN A 130 -18.73 2.46 -8.65
N LYS A 131 -18.26 3.48 -7.92
CA LYS A 131 -19.04 4.70 -7.63
C LYS A 131 -18.86 5.70 -8.77
N ASN A 132 -19.57 5.44 -9.85
CA ASN A 132 -19.99 6.43 -10.85
C ASN A 132 -21.50 6.61 -10.80
#